data_6cc57e8529b15f8d9216af10244d3cfd
#
_entry.id   6cc57e8529b15f8d9216af10244d3cfd
#
_cell.length_a   1.000
_cell.length_b   1.000
_cell.length_c   1.000
_cell.angle_alpha   90.00
_cell.angle_beta   90.00
_cell.angle_gamma   90.00
#
_symmetry.space_group_name_H-M   'P 1'
#
loop_
_entity.id
_entity.type
_entity.pdbx_description
1 polymer ?
#
loop_
_entity_poly.entity_id
_entity_poly.type
_entity_poly.pdbx_seq_one_letter_code
_entity_poly.pdbx_strand_id
1 'polypeptide(L)'
;MPRDQPRCDFVHWVMADIPATVQEIAAGSCSDGFVVKGKPAPAGPDGSRQGLNDFTGWFAGNPDMAGDYLGYDGPYPPFNDERVHRYFFRVFALDVASLELPARFTAADAYRAMHGHVLAEAALHGTYTLNPALG
;
A
#
# COMPACT_ATOMS: atom_id res chain seq x y z
N MET A 1 -17.52 4.71 -12.64
CA MET A 1 -17.09 6.09 -12.33
C MET A 1 -16.75 6.81 -13.63
N PRO A 2 -17.38 7.96 -13.88
CA PRO A 2 -17.11 8.74 -15.07
C PRO A 2 -15.66 9.22 -15.18
N ARG A 3 -15.21 9.47 -16.41
CA ARG A 3 -13.84 9.89 -16.66
C ARG A 3 -13.51 11.26 -16.06
N ASP A 4 -14.46 12.15 -16.00
CA ASP A 4 -14.29 13.53 -15.52
C ASP A 4 -14.47 13.69 -14.01
N GLN A 5 -14.82 12.61 -13.31
CA GLN A 5 -14.98 12.65 -11.86
C GLN A 5 -13.60 12.80 -11.18
N PRO A 6 -13.47 13.69 -10.17
CA PRO A 6 -12.24 13.81 -9.41
C PRO A 6 -11.79 12.50 -8.78
N ARG A 7 -10.48 12.29 -8.72
CA ARG A 7 -9.86 11.08 -8.19
C ARG A 7 -9.02 11.40 -6.98
N CYS A 8 -8.95 10.43 -6.07
CA CYS A 8 -8.11 10.50 -4.87
C CYS A 8 -7.08 9.38 -4.92
N ASP A 9 -5.95 9.61 -4.27
CA ASP A 9 -4.98 8.56 -4.07
C ASP A 9 -5.55 7.52 -3.11
N PHE A 10 -5.28 6.25 -3.40
CA PHE A 10 -5.62 5.13 -2.55
C PHE A 10 -4.35 4.35 -2.24
N VAL A 11 -4.03 4.21 -0.96
CA VAL A 11 -2.82 3.51 -0.53
C VAL A 11 -3.11 2.03 -0.38
N HIS A 12 -2.49 1.21 -1.24
CA HIS A 12 -2.64 -0.24 -1.22
C HIS A 12 -1.59 -0.91 -0.33
N TRP A 13 -0.49 -0.23 0.00
CA TRP A 13 0.62 -0.83 0.70
C TRP A 13 1.51 0.23 1.34
N VAL A 14 1.85 0.04 2.60
CA VAL A 14 2.88 0.81 3.27
C VAL A 14 3.77 -0.13 4.07
N MET A 15 5.08 0.00 3.90
CA MET A 15 6.07 -0.81 4.59
C MET A 15 7.18 0.09 5.11
N ALA A 16 7.62 -0.17 6.33
CA ALA A 16 8.68 0.59 6.98
C ALA A 16 9.75 -0.34 7.56
N ASP A 17 10.88 0.25 7.92
CA ASP A 17 11.99 -0.45 8.58
C ASP A 17 12.56 -1.58 7.72
N ILE A 18 12.64 -1.36 6.40
CA ILE A 18 13.30 -2.30 5.49
C ILE A 18 14.82 -2.14 5.66
N PRO A 19 15.54 -3.18 6.10
CA PRO A 19 16.98 -3.07 6.27
C PRO A 19 17.69 -2.73 4.96
N ALA A 20 18.78 -1.97 5.05
CA ALA A 20 19.59 -1.59 3.88
C ALA A 20 20.19 -2.79 3.14
N THR A 21 20.29 -3.93 3.80
CA THR A 21 20.78 -5.19 3.21
C THR A 21 19.76 -5.87 2.29
N VAL A 22 18.48 -5.49 2.36
CA VAL A 22 17.42 -6.02 1.49
C VAL A 22 17.54 -5.34 0.13
N GLN A 23 17.88 -6.11 -0.89
CA GLN A 23 18.06 -5.59 -2.26
C GLN A 23 16.89 -5.91 -3.17
N GLU A 24 16.05 -6.88 -2.80
CA GLU A 24 14.87 -7.23 -3.56
C GLU A 24 13.79 -7.81 -2.65
N ILE A 25 12.56 -7.74 -3.11
CA ILE A 25 11.41 -8.42 -2.51
C ILE A 25 10.90 -9.39 -3.58
N ALA A 26 10.93 -10.68 -3.26
CA ALA A 26 10.53 -11.71 -4.21
C ALA A 26 9.09 -11.51 -4.68
N ALA A 27 8.82 -11.80 -5.95
CA ALA A 27 7.49 -11.65 -6.54
C ALA A 27 6.47 -12.46 -5.74
N GLY A 28 5.36 -11.81 -5.35
CA GLY A 28 4.28 -12.44 -4.61
C GLY A 28 4.51 -12.60 -3.12
N SER A 29 5.73 -12.40 -2.61
CA SER A 29 6.04 -12.68 -1.20
C SER A 29 5.29 -11.79 -0.21
N CYS A 30 4.88 -10.59 -0.63
CA CYS A 30 4.11 -9.66 0.19
C CYS A 30 2.68 -9.43 -0.33
N SER A 31 2.33 -10.02 -1.47
CA SER A 31 1.04 -9.77 -2.13
C SER A 31 0.19 -11.02 -2.28
N ASP A 32 0.59 -12.13 -1.69
CA ASP A 32 -0.11 -13.40 -1.83
C ASP A 32 -1.36 -13.45 -0.95
N GLY A 33 -2.52 -13.53 -1.63
CA GLY A 33 -3.81 -13.71 -0.98
C GLY A 33 -4.44 -12.42 -0.44
N PHE A 34 -5.76 -12.45 -0.37
CA PHE A 34 -6.59 -11.44 0.28
C PHE A 34 -7.36 -12.11 1.42
N VAL A 35 -7.36 -11.49 2.59
CA VAL A 35 -8.05 -12.02 3.77
C VAL A 35 -9.19 -11.08 4.13
N VAL A 36 -10.42 -11.59 4.18
CA VAL A 36 -11.58 -10.83 4.64
C VAL A 36 -11.31 -10.34 6.08
N LYS A 37 -11.57 -9.06 6.32
CA LYS A 37 -11.28 -8.35 7.57
C LYS A 37 -9.79 -8.09 7.84
N GLY A 38 -8.95 -8.37 6.86
CA GLY A 38 -7.53 -8.04 6.90
C GLY A 38 -6.60 -9.15 7.35
N LYS A 39 -5.36 -9.06 6.92
CA LYS A 39 -4.31 -9.99 7.32
C LYS A 39 -3.84 -9.65 8.74
N PRO A 40 -3.68 -10.64 9.62
CA PRO A 40 -3.15 -10.37 10.95
C PRO A 40 -1.64 -10.13 10.89
N ALA A 41 -1.20 -8.91 11.18
CA ALA A 41 0.20 -8.52 11.35
C ALA A 41 1.16 -9.20 10.35
N PRO A 42 0.99 -8.99 9.04
CA PRO A 42 1.86 -9.65 8.05
C PRO A 42 3.31 -9.18 8.22
N ALA A 43 4.23 -10.13 8.25
CA ALA A 43 5.65 -9.83 8.36
C ALA A 43 6.19 -9.40 6.99
N GLY A 44 7.07 -8.39 6.98
CA GLY A 44 7.86 -8.04 5.82
C GLY A 44 9.23 -8.74 5.85
N PRO A 45 10.09 -8.51 4.82
CA PRO A 45 11.42 -9.10 4.79
C PRO A 45 12.31 -8.56 5.93
N ASP A 46 13.03 -9.47 6.57
CA ASP A 46 14.07 -9.17 7.55
C ASP A 46 13.67 -8.20 8.67
N GLY A 47 12.45 -8.38 9.22
CA GLY A 47 11.97 -7.57 10.33
C GLY A 47 11.35 -6.24 9.93
N SER A 48 11.20 -5.96 8.64
CA SER A 48 10.42 -4.82 8.19
C SER A 48 8.96 -4.96 8.62
N ARG A 49 8.28 -3.81 8.75
CA ARG A 49 6.89 -3.77 9.24
C ARG A 49 5.96 -3.27 8.16
N GLN A 50 4.79 -3.85 8.08
CA GLN A 50 3.75 -3.42 7.15
C GLN A 50 2.62 -2.74 7.93
N GLY A 51 2.13 -1.63 7.39
CA GLY A 51 1.10 -0.83 8.02
C GLY A 51 -0.27 -1.02 7.39
N LEU A 52 -1.23 -0.22 7.85
CA LEU A 52 -2.61 -0.22 7.38
C LEU A 52 -2.69 0.37 5.97
N ASN A 53 -3.34 -0.34 5.06
CA ASN A 53 -3.72 0.20 3.76
C ASN A 53 -5.12 0.81 3.81
N ASP A 54 -5.52 1.48 2.73
CA ASP A 54 -6.76 2.26 2.71
C ASP A 54 -8.03 1.41 2.61
N PHE A 55 -7.93 0.10 2.42
CA PHE A 55 -9.08 -0.78 2.56
C PHE A 55 -9.64 -0.78 3.98
N THR A 56 -8.81 -0.48 4.98
CA THR A 56 -9.25 -0.32 6.36
C THR A 56 -10.37 0.72 6.47
N GLY A 57 -10.17 1.89 5.89
CA GLY A 57 -11.19 2.94 5.85
C GLY A 57 -12.33 2.62 4.88
N TRP A 58 -12.01 2.01 3.74
CA TRP A 58 -12.99 1.66 2.71
C TRP A 58 -14.06 0.72 3.23
N PHE A 59 -13.68 -0.26 4.05
CA PHE A 59 -14.60 -1.25 4.59
C PHE A 59 -15.12 -0.93 5.99
N ALA A 60 -14.80 0.23 6.57
CA ALA A 60 -15.12 0.56 7.96
C ALA A 60 -16.62 0.51 8.27
N GLY A 61 -17.48 0.83 7.30
CA GLY A 61 -18.95 0.79 7.47
C GLY A 61 -19.61 -0.54 7.11
N ASN A 62 -18.82 -1.55 6.75
CA ASN A 62 -19.35 -2.84 6.31
C ASN A 62 -19.06 -3.91 7.39
N PRO A 63 -20.10 -4.41 8.10
CA PRO A 63 -19.87 -5.35 9.21
C PRO A 63 -19.24 -6.68 8.79
N ASP A 64 -19.40 -7.07 7.52
CA ASP A 64 -18.81 -8.32 7.02
C ASP A 64 -17.35 -8.16 6.59
N MET A 65 -16.93 -6.95 6.26
CA MET A 65 -15.61 -6.67 5.70
C MET A 65 -14.73 -5.81 6.61
N ALA A 66 -15.30 -5.11 7.59
CA ALA A 66 -14.55 -4.21 8.44
C ALA A 66 -13.44 -4.91 9.21
N GLY A 67 -12.27 -4.29 9.27
CA GLY A 67 -11.10 -4.82 9.99
C GLY A 67 -9.86 -4.01 9.68
N ASP A 68 -8.74 -4.43 10.24
CA ASP A 68 -7.44 -3.82 10.01
C ASP A 68 -6.77 -4.49 8.81
N TYR A 69 -6.73 -3.79 7.68
CA TYR A 69 -6.10 -4.29 6.47
C TYR A 69 -4.62 -3.89 6.47
N LEU A 70 -3.78 -4.79 6.93
CA LEU A 70 -2.34 -4.61 6.99
C LEU A 70 -1.66 -5.24 5.78
N GLY A 71 -0.58 -4.61 5.31
CA GLY A 71 0.19 -5.12 4.19
C GLY A 71 -0.38 -4.69 2.84
N TYR A 72 -0.11 -5.48 1.81
CA TYR A 72 -0.52 -5.19 0.44
C TYR A 72 -1.84 -5.86 0.10
N ASP A 73 -2.79 -5.08 -0.34
CA ASP A 73 -4.04 -5.54 -0.93
C ASP A 73 -4.33 -4.72 -2.20
N GLY A 74 -4.58 -5.40 -3.29
CA GLY A 74 -4.87 -4.77 -4.58
C GLY A 74 -4.20 -5.52 -5.71
N PRO A 75 -4.20 -5.00 -6.95
CA PRO A 75 -5.04 -3.93 -7.46
C PRO A 75 -6.48 -4.42 -7.70
N TYR A 76 -7.46 -3.60 -7.41
CA TYR A 76 -8.87 -3.96 -7.65
C TYR A 76 -9.69 -2.73 -8.04
N PRO A 77 -9.45 -2.16 -9.25
CA PRO A 77 -10.23 -1.02 -9.71
C PRO A 77 -11.67 -1.44 -10.02
N PRO A 78 -12.66 -0.55 -9.89
CA PRO A 78 -14.03 -0.85 -10.28
C PRO A 78 -14.11 -1.30 -11.74
N PHE A 79 -14.89 -2.35 -12.00
CA PHE A 79 -15.00 -2.93 -13.36
C PHE A 79 -15.64 -1.96 -14.37
N ASN A 80 -16.35 -0.95 -13.90
CA ASN A 80 -17.04 0.03 -14.73
C ASN A 80 -16.34 1.40 -14.71
N ASP A 81 -15.13 1.51 -14.16
CA ASP A 81 -14.40 2.76 -14.17
C ASP A 81 -13.93 3.08 -15.58
N GLU A 82 -14.19 4.29 -16.03
CA GLU A 82 -13.81 4.77 -17.36
C GLU A 82 -12.35 5.15 -17.49
N ARG A 83 -11.58 5.09 -16.40
CA ARG A 83 -10.14 5.32 -16.39
C ARG A 83 -9.38 4.06 -16.07
N VAL A 84 -8.27 3.87 -16.77
CA VAL A 84 -7.24 2.92 -16.35
C VAL A 84 -6.57 3.46 -15.10
N HIS A 85 -6.45 2.64 -14.07
CA HIS A 85 -5.80 3.04 -12.84
C HIS A 85 -4.29 2.93 -12.94
N ARG A 86 -3.57 3.88 -12.36
CA ARG A 86 -2.11 3.86 -12.26
C ARG A 86 -1.71 3.49 -10.85
N TYR A 87 -0.78 2.56 -10.74
CA TYR A 87 -0.26 2.06 -9.47
C TYR A 87 1.20 2.45 -9.37
N PHE A 88 1.52 3.30 -8.40
CA PHE A 88 2.87 3.78 -8.17
C PHE A 88 3.49 3.01 -7.03
N PHE A 89 4.70 2.50 -7.26
CA PHE A 89 5.53 1.90 -6.23
C PHE A 89 6.65 2.90 -5.94
N ARG A 90 6.70 3.41 -4.72
CA ARG A 90 7.68 4.40 -4.31
C ARG A 90 8.51 3.83 -3.17
N VAL A 91 9.83 3.98 -3.25
CA VAL A 91 10.75 3.56 -2.21
C VAL A 91 11.60 4.75 -1.78
N PHE A 92 11.82 4.86 -0.49
CA PHE A 92 12.55 5.96 0.12
C PHE A 92 13.74 5.43 0.88
N ALA A 93 14.93 5.95 0.60
CA ALA A 93 16.12 5.69 1.40
C ALA A 93 16.21 6.72 2.53
N LEU A 94 16.38 6.25 3.76
CA LEU A 94 16.34 7.09 4.94
C LEU A 94 17.70 7.10 5.64
N ASP A 95 17.96 8.17 6.40
CA ASP A 95 19.18 8.29 7.22
C ASP A 95 19.05 7.68 8.61
N VAL A 96 17.93 6.99 8.87
CA VAL A 96 17.66 6.29 10.13
C VAL A 96 17.37 4.83 9.85
N ALA A 97 17.77 3.94 10.77
CA ALA A 97 17.57 2.50 10.62
C ALA A 97 16.12 2.09 10.81
N SER A 98 15.37 2.82 11.63
CA SER A 98 13.95 2.56 11.85
C SER A 98 13.19 3.83 12.13
N LEU A 99 11.87 3.77 11.89
CA LEU A 99 10.94 4.85 12.22
C LEU A 99 10.17 4.50 13.49
N GLU A 100 9.92 5.50 14.32
CA GLU A 100 9.06 5.32 15.51
C GLU A 100 7.61 5.37 15.06
N LEU A 101 7.04 4.18 14.82
CA LEU A 101 5.68 4.04 14.33
C LEU A 101 4.89 3.09 15.23
N PRO A 102 3.59 3.38 15.47
CA PRO A 102 2.73 2.43 16.17
C PRO A 102 2.54 1.15 15.36
N ALA A 103 2.07 0.08 15.99
CA ALA A 103 1.85 -1.19 15.30
C ALA A 103 0.83 -1.07 14.15
N ARG A 104 -0.17 -0.19 14.31
CA ARG A 104 -1.20 0.07 13.30
C ARG A 104 -0.94 1.39 12.59
N PHE A 105 0.26 1.56 12.05
CA PHE A 105 0.62 2.80 11.36
C PHE A 105 0.00 2.86 9.96
N THR A 106 -0.24 4.09 9.51
CA THR A 106 -0.75 4.39 8.17
C THR A 106 0.36 4.99 7.30
N ALA A 107 0.11 5.14 6.01
CA ALA A 107 1.03 5.87 5.12
C ALA A 107 1.25 7.31 5.61
N ALA A 108 0.20 7.97 6.11
CA ALA A 108 0.32 9.31 6.67
C ALA A 108 1.28 9.35 7.86
N ASP A 109 1.21 8.36 8.75
CA ASP A 109 2.14 8.23 9.86
C ASP A 109 3.58 8.05 9.36
N ALA A 110 3.78 7.20 8.36
CA ALA A 110 5.09 6.97 7.77
C ALA A 110 5.65 8.23 7.10
N TYR A 111 4.85 8.96 6.34
CA TYR A 111 5.28 10.21 5.73
C TYR A 111 5.70 11.23 6.77
N ARG A 112 4.94 11.35 7.84
CA ARG A 112 5.25 12.27 8.93
C ARG A 112 6.57 11.89 9.61
N ALA A 113 6.76 10.60 9.89
CA ALA A 113 7.98 10.11 10.54
C ALA A 113 9.21 10.23 9.64
N MET A 114 9.07 10.10 8.32
CA MET A 114 10.16 10.25 7.36
C MET A 114 10.63 11.70 7.19
N HIS A 115 9.81 12.68 7.55
CA HIS A 115 10.11 14.08 7.25
C HIS A 115 11.46 14.48 7.81
N GLY A 116 12.33 15.02 6.94
CA GLY A 116 13.69 15.39 7.32
C GLY A 116 14.71 14.26 7.29
N HIS A 117 14.31 13.04 6.99
CA HIS A 117 15.18 11.86 6.99
C HIS A 117 15.38 11.22 5.61
N VAL A 118 14.76 11.74 4.57
CA VAL A 118 14.82 11.14 3.23
C VAL A 118 16.12 11.54 2.54
N LEU A 119 16.93 10.55 2.18
CA LEU A 119 18.18 10.72 1.43
C LEU A 119 17.94 10.66 -0.08
N ALA A 120 17.05 9.77 -0.52
CA ALA A 120 16.74 9.56 -1.92
C ALA A 120 15.40 8.85 -2.05
N GLU A 121 14.78 8.98 -3.22
CA GLU A 121 13.59 8.21 -3.54
C GLU A 121 13.64 7.71 -4.98
N ALA A 122 12.96 6.61 -5.24
CA ALA A 122 12.77 6.06 -6.56
C ALA A 122 11.31 5.60 -6.70
N ALA A 123 10.81 5.62 -7.92
CA ALA A 123 9.44 5.18 -8.19
C ALA A 123 9.37 4.50 -9.54
N LEU A 124 8.43 3.55 -9.62
CA LEU A 124 7.97 3.01 -10.90
C LEU A 124 6.45 2.93 -10.85
N HIS A 125 5.82 2.79 -11.99
CA HIS A 125 4.37 2.65 -12.04
C HIS A 125 3.96 1.62 -13.08
N GLY A 126 2.79 1.04 -12.85
CA GLY A 126 2.09 0.19 -13.80
C GLY A 126 0.65 0.63 -13.93
N THR A 127 -0.04 0.09 -14.89
CA THR A 127 -1.46 0.37 -15.12
C THR A 127 -2.26 -0.92 -15.03
N TYR A 128 -3.52 -0.78 -14.62
CA TYR A 128 -4.44 -1.91 -14.54
C TYR A 128 -5.88 -1.45 -14.66
N THR A 129 -6.71 -2.26 -15.30
CA THR A 129 -8.15 -2.03 -15.38
C THR A 129 -8.89 -3.37 -15.37
N LEU A 130 -10.08 -3.36 -14.79
CA LEU A 130 -11.04 -4.46 -14.88
C LEU A 130 -12.20 -4.12 -15.82
N ASN A 131 -12.16 -2.96 -16.49
CA ASN A 131 -13.16 -2.57 -17.47
C ASN A 131 -12.81 -3.19 -18.83
N PRO A 132 -13.63 -4.14 -19.35
CA PRO A 132 -13.31 -4.80 -20.63
C PRO A 132 -13.24 -3.85 -21.82
N ALA A 133 -13.88 -2.68 -21.72
CA ALA A 133 -13.85 -1.67 -22.78
C ALA A 133 -12.52 -0.93 -22.90
N LEU A 134 -11.66 -1.00 -21.87
CA LEU A 134 -10.39 -0.28 -21.80
C LEU A 134 -9.17 -1.20 -21.98
N GLY A 135 -9.33 -2.48 -21.79
CA GLY A 135 -8.21 -3.41 -21.73
C GLY A 135 -8.07 -4.40 -22.83
#